data_fdbc5d2450ea0d9a1be8bac9d9fd099e
#
_entry.id   fdbc5d2450ea0d9a1be8bac9d9fd099e
#
_cell.length_a   1.000
_cell.length_b   1.000
_cell.length_c   1.000
_cell.angle_alpha   90.00
_cell.angle_beta   90.00
_cell.angle_gamma   90.00
#
_symmetry.space_group_name_H-M   'P 1'
#
loop_
_entity.id
_entity.type
_entity.pdbx_description
1 polymer ?
#
loop_
_entity_poly.entity_id
_entity_poly.type
_entity_poly.pdbx_seq_one_letter_code
_entity_poly.pdbx_strand_id
1 'polypeptide(L)'
;MNRQRVAVLALAAALGWAGAGSAAAQPVRQQLPGGLTVLVRENTATAVTAASLFVRMGSRWETEDDAGISHLLQQVVLKGTEGRSALEIAETAENLGGGIGASADLDYSEIRATALARNWRTMLELIADVALRPTLPTAEVDGERRATLTALRSRQDQPFSLAMDTLMSRVYGDHPYGRPILGRPAALERIDRARLVAHHQRFYRAPRMILAVSGDIDTRLVMAEVARLFADAPTGPAVGEPTLPEAAARADRTVIVRASAQAQVLAGFLAPPTSHADYAAVKVLATALGGGMAARLFTEVRDKQGLAYVTGGAYPSREGPGVLFTQLGTAPANQARAEAAMLGELDRIRREPVSPAELARAKGYLLGQFALDRRTNARLSWYDAFFEALRVGPGFAERYVRAVEAVTVEDVLRVARTYLSTPTVVTLGPGAQ
;
A
#
# COMPACT_ATOMS: atom_id res chain seq x y z
N MET A 1 15.94 80.17 -6.54
CA MET A 1 15.43 79.15 -7.45
C MET A 1 16.14 77.82 -7.13
N ASN A 2 15.64 77.12 -6.13
CA ASN A 2 16.31 75.92 -5.57
C ASN A 2 15.56 74.66 -5.98
N ARG A 3 16.24 73.79 -6.69
CA ARG A 3 15.79 72.42 -6.90
C ARG A 3 16.30 71.54 -5.79
N GLN A 4 15.45 71.18 -4.82
CA GLN A 4 15.75 70.18 -3.84
C GLN A 4 15.52 68.80 -4.44
N ARG A 5 16.57 67.97 -4.46
CA ARG A 5 16.54 66.58 -4.79
C ARG A 5 16.12 65.79 -3.54
N VAL A 6 14.96 65.17 -3.58
CA VAL A 6 14.54 64.21 -2.55
C VAL A 6 15.12 62.84 -2.94
N ALA A 7 16.04 62.35 -2.12
CA ALA A 7 16.53 60.99 -2.23
C ALA A 7 15.59 60.05 -1.44
N VAL A 8 14.95 59.16 -2.16
CA VAL A 8 14.16 58.07 -1.54
C VAL A 8 15.08 56.90 -1.28
N LEU A 9 15.40 56.66 0.00
CA LEU A 9 16.05 55.43 0.45
C LEU A 9 15.04 54.30 0.51
N ALA A 10 15.14 53.39 -0.45
CA ALA A 10 14.40 52.12 -0.40
C ALA A 10 15.14 51.15 0.53
N LEU A 11 14.66 50.98 1.74
CA LEU A 11 15.11 49.95 2.68
C LEU A 11 14.44 48.63 2.29
N ALA A 12 15.11 47.78 1.52
CA ALA A 12 14.69 46.42 1.24
C ALA A 12 14.95 45.56 2.48
N ALA A 13 13.95 45.41 3.34
CA ALA A 13 13.96 44.41 4.41
C ALA A 13 13.77 43.02 3.79
N ALA A 14 14.87 42.31 3.53
CA ALA A 14 14.85 40.90 3.22
C ALA A 14 14.46 40.12 4.49
N LEU A 15 13.17 39.94 4.72
CA LEU A 15 12.66 38.96 5.67
C LEU A 15 12.94 37.58 5.08
N GLY A 16 14.08 37.02 5.44
CA GLY A 16 14.38 35.61 5.26
C GLY A 16 13.39 34.78 6.08
N TRP A 17 12.35 34.32 5.46
CA TRP A 17 11.52 33.23 6.01
C TRP A 17 12.36 31.96 5.95
N ALA A 18 13.23 31.77 6.96
CA ALA A 18 13.71 30.47 7.33
C ALA A 18 12.53 29.72 7.94
N GLY A 19 11.62 29.25 7.08
CA GLY A 19 10.66 28.23 7.43
C GLY A 19 11.44 26.95 7.71
N ALA A 20 11.92 26.81 8.95
CA ALA A 20 12.28 25.52 9.49
C ALA A 20 10.98 24.70 9.56
N GLY A 21 10.56 24.16 8.42
CA GLY A 21 9.65 23.03 8.41
C GLY A 21 10.35 21.98 9.26
N SER A 22 9.85 21.75 10.47
CA SER A 22 10.27 20.66 11.34
C SER A 22 10.13 19.39 10.50
N ALA A 23 11.23 18.94 9.90
CA ALA A 23 11.29 17.61 9.32
C ALA A 23 10.91 16.69 10.46
N ALA A 24 9.75 16.01 10.33
CA ALA A 24 9.27 15.11 11.37
C ALA A 24 10.43 14.18 11.74
N ALA A 25 10.85 14.21 13.01
CA ALA A 25 12.00 13.44 13.48
C ALA A 25 11.87 11.98 13.05
N GLN A 26 12.97 11.33 12.71
CA GLN A 26 12.95 9.91 12.38
C GLN A 26 12.46 9.11 13.60
N PRO A 27 11.73 7.99 13.40
CA PRO A 27 11.29 7.18 14.51
C PRO A 27 12.48 6.56 15.24
N VAL A 28 12.42 6.53 16.56
CA VAL A 28 13.35 5.72 17.37
C VAL A 28 12.98 4.27 17.16
N ARG A 29 13.93 3.46 16.68
CA ARG A 29 13.77 2.02 16.45
C ARG A 29 14.47 1.22 17.52
N GLN A 30 13.76 0.29 18.12
CA GLN A 30 14.30 -0.68 19.08
C GLN A 30 13.75 -2.07 18.81
N GLN A 31 14.56 -3.09 18.96
CA GLN A 31 14.11 -4.48 19.01
C GLN A 31 14.09 -4.94 20.47
N LEU A 32 12.94 -5.38 20.92
CA LEU A 32 12.78 -5.93 22.28
C LEU A 32 13.41 -7.33 22.40
N PRO A 33 13.75 -7.79 23.61
CA PRO A 33 14.39 -9.10 23.81
C PRO A 33 13.64 -10.28 23.19
N GLY A 34 12.29 -10.22 23.13
CA GLY A 34 11.45 -11.22 22.47
C GLY A 34 11.48 -11.19 20.95
N GLY A 35 12.12 -10.17 20.34
CA GLY A 35 12.25 -10.02 18.90
C GLY A 35 11.24 -9.03 18.27
N LEU A 36 10.25 -8.52 19.02
CA LEU A 36 9.33 -7.47 18.53
C LEU A 36 10.12 -6.22 18.15
N THR A 37 9.92 -5.72 16.94
CA THR A 37 10.46 -4.43 16.51
C THR A 37 9.48 -3.32 16.86
N VAL A 38 9.96 -2.28 17.55
CA VAL A 38 9.16 -1.11 17.96
C VAL A 38 9.75 0.14 17.33
N LEU A 39 8.89 0.95 16.72
CA LEU A 39 9.24 2.26 16.17
C LEU A 39 8.37 3.32 16.85
N VAL A 40 8.97 4.34 17.44
CA VAL A 40 8.25 5.42 18.11
C VAL A 40 8.65 6.76 17.50
N ARG A 41 7.65 7.51 17.08
CA ARG A 41 7.78 8.85 16.51
C ARG A 41 7.04 9.86 17.37
N GLU A 42 7.76 10.74 18.03
CA GLU A 42 7.17 11.88 18.71
C GLU A 42 6.69 12.91 17.68
N ASN A 43 5.43 13.28 17.73
CA ASN A 43 4.84 14.29 16.87
C ASN A 43 3.69 15.00 17.60
N THR A 44 4.00 16.19 18.11
CA THR A 44 3.10 17.02 18.91
C THR A 44 2.19 17.94 18.09
N ALA A 45 2.20 17.80 16.76
CA ALA A 45 1.40 18.64 15.86
C ALA A 45 -0.12 18.51 16.11
N THR A 46 -0.56 17.39 16.66
CA THR A 46 -1.96 17.13 17.03
C THR A 46 -2.04 16.32 18.32
N ALA A 47 -3.08 16.52 19.13
CA ALA A 47 -3.34 15.75 20.34
C ALA A 47 -3.93 14.35 20.04
N VAL A 48 -3.45 13.68 18.99
CA VAL A 48 -3.86 12.34 18.55
C VAL A 48 -2.64 11.43 18.54
N THR A 49 -2.77 10.22 19.05
CA THR A 49 -1.80 9.14 18.90
C THR A 49 -2.36 8.04 18.03
N ALA A 50 -1.51 7.45 17.22
CA ALA A 50 -1.86 6.33 16.37
C ALA A 50 -0.81 5.22 16.49
N ALA A 51 -1.25 3.98 16.38
CA ALA A 51 -0.37 2.83 16.34
C ALA A 51 -0.79 1.87 15.22
N SER A 52 0.21 1.29 14.56
CA SER A 52 0.07 0.25 13.55
C SER A 52 0.94 -0.94 13.95
N LEU A 53 0.30 -2.05 14.32
CA LEU A 53 0.97 -3.33 14.54
C LEU A 53 0.91 -4.13 13.25
N PHE A 54 2.06 -4.29 12.60
CA PHE A 54 2.21 -5.16 11.44
C PHE A 54 2.71 -6.53 11.87
N VAL A 55 2.15 -7.54 11.25
CA VAL A 55 2.66 -8.92 11.33
C VAL A 55 3.11 -9.32 9.93
N ARG A 56 4.33 -9.84 9.78
CA ARG A 56 4.79 -10.40 8.51
C ARG A 56 4.03 -11.69 8.22
N MET A 57 2.80 -11.52 7.76
CA MET A 57 1.80 -12.52 7.44
C MET A 57 0.89 -11.92 6.36
N GLY A 58 0.66 -12.64 5.28
CA GLY A 58 -0.20 -12.19 4.19
C GLY A 58 -0.27 -13.27 3.12
N SER A 59 -0.90 -12.99 1.98
CA SER A 59 -1.09 -14.00 0.94
C SER A 59 0.21 -14.56 0.37
N ARG A 60 1.34 -13.90 0.56
CA ARG A 60 2.68 -14.39 0.23
C ARG A 60 3.02 -15.72 0.91
N TRP A 61 2.53 -15.95 2.13
CA TRP A 61 2.79 -17.17 2.93
C TRP A 61 1.68 -18.21 2.83
N GLU A 62 0.65 -17.92 2.04
CA GLU A 62 -0.47 -18.84 1.83
C GLU A 62 -0.16 -19.86 0.73
N THR A 63 -0.69 -21.05 0.91
CA THR A 63 -0.76 -22.08 -0.13
C THR A 63 -2.08 -21.93 -0.92
N GLU A 64 -2.25 -22.72 -1.98
CA GLU A 64 -3.54 -22.79 -2.69
C GLU A 64 -4.69 -23.23 -1.76
N ASP A 65 -4.40 -24.12 -0.81
CA ASP A 65 -5.39 -24.65 0.14
C ASP A 65 -5.72 -23.67 1.28
N ASP A 66 -4.90 -22.67 1.49
CA ASP A 66 -5.05 -21.64 2.54
C ASP A 66 -5.36 -20.26 1.97
N ALA A 67 -5.58 -20.14 0.65
CA ALA A 67 -5.78 -18.86 0.00
C ALA A 67 -6.93 -18.07 0.62
N GLY A 68 -6.60 -16.92 1.24
CA GLY A 68 -7.54 -16.04 1.94
C GLY A 68 -7.56 -16.21 3.46
N ILE A 69 -6.77 -17.12 4.04
CA ILE A 69 -6.76 -17.35 5.48
C ILE A 69 -6.27 -16.13 6.27
N SER A 70 -5.27 -15.39 5.77
CA SER A 70 -4.78 -14.17 6.40
C SER A 70 -5.86 -13.08 6.39
N HIS A 71 -6.58 -12.94 5.28
CA HIS A 71 -7.70 -12.00 5.18
C HIS A 71 -8.80 -12.38 6.18
N LEU A 72 -9.26 -13.64 6.16
CA LEU A 72 -10.33 -14.10 7.05
C LEU A 72 -9.93 -13.95 8.53
N LEU A 73 -8.68 -14.25 8.90
CA LEU A 73 -8.19 -14.02 10.26
C LEU A 73 -8.32 -12.55 10.66
N GLN A 74 -7.96 -11.61 9.79
CA GLN A 74 -8.06 -10.18 10.10
C GLN A 74 -9.52 -9.69 10.20
N GLN A 75 -10.48 -10.31 9.53
CA GLN A 75 -11.90 -9.99 9.72
C GLN A 75 -12.42 -10.47 11.09
N VAL A 76 -11.85 -11.56 11.62
CA VAL A 76 -12.34 -12.18 12.87
C VAL A 76 -11.55 -11.74 14.10
N VAL A 77 -10.30 -11.25 13.95
CA VAL A 77 -9.42 -10.93 15.09
C VAL A 77 -10.01 -9.90 16.07
N LEU A 78 -10.90 -9.01 15.57
CA LEU A 78 -11.61 -8.00 16.37
C LEU A 78 -12.96 -8.49 16.94
N LYS A 79 -13.33 -9.76 16.74
CA LYS A 79 -14.64 -10.30 17.14
C LYS A 79 -14.66 -10.89 18.57
N GLY A 80 -13.63 -10.61 19.34
CA GLY A 80 -13.52 -10.97 20.76
C GLY A 80 -12.13 -11.39 21.16
N THR A 81 -11.77 -11.09 22.39
CA THR A 81 -10.57 -11.53 23.08
C THR A 81 -10.95 -12.33 24.32
N GLU A 82 -9.97 -12.89 25.02
CA GLU A 82 -10.22 -13.57 26.32
C GLU A 82 -10.82 -12.61 27.36
N GLY A 83 -10.52 -11.32 27.27
CA GLY A 83 -10.96 -10.30 28.24
C GLY A 83 -12.09 -9.38 27.75
N ARG A 84 -12.44 -9.38 26.45
CA ARG A 84 -13.41 -8.45 25.86
C ARG A 84 -14.24 -9.11 24.77
N SER A 85 -15.53 -8.85 24.77
CA SER A 85 -16.42 -9.13 23.64
C SER A 85 -16.13 -8.19 22.46
N ALA A 86 -16.68 -8.49 21.27
CA ALA A 86 -16.58 -7.61 20.11
C ALA A 86 -17.17 -6.20 20.38
N LEU A 87 -18.28 -6.14 21.12
CA LEU A 87 -18.90 -4.87 21.50
C LEU A 87 -17.99 -4.05 22.43
N GLU A 88 -17.42 -4.68 23.45
CA GLU A 88 -16.49 -4.00 24.38
C GLU A 88 -15.21 -3.53 23.69
N ILE A 89 -14.71 -4.25 22.67
CA ILE A 89 -13.61 -3.79 21.83
C ILE A 89 -14.00 -2.51 21.08
N ALA A 90 -15.17 -2.49 20.45
CA ALA A 90 -15.67 -1.35 19.71
C ALA A 90 -15.92 -0.14 20.63
N GLU A 91 -16.63 -0.34 21.74
CA GLU A 91 -16.91 0.70 22.73
C GLU A 91 -15.62 1.26 23.35
N THR A 92 -14.65 0.39 23.66
CA THR A 92 -13.34 0.84 24.15
C THR A 92 -12.68 1.75 23.12
N ALA A 93 -12.61 1.34 21.85
CA ALA A 93 -11.97 2.13 20.78
C ALA A 93 -12.69 3.48 20.59
N GLU A 94 -14.03 3.53 20.60
CA GLU A 94 -14.81 4.76 20.49
C GLU A 94 -14.60 5.69 21.69
N ASN A 95 -14.58 5.14 22.92
CA ASN A 95 -14.32 5.89 24.15
C ASN A 95 -12.91 6.50 24.21
N LEU A 96 -11.94 5.94 23.47
CA LEU A 96 -10.61 6.53 23.32
C LEU A 96 -10.61 7.77 22.41
N GLY A 97 -11.74 8.10 21.79
CA GLY A 97 -11.88 9.19 20.81
C GLY A 97 -11.26 8.84 19.44
N GLY A 98 -11.29 7.56 19.07
CA GLY A 98 -10.69 7.06 17.83
C GLY A 98 -11.35 5.79 17.32
N GLY A 99 -10.55 4.80 16.95
CA GLY A 99 -11.04 3.54 16.43
C GLY A 99 -9.94 2.49 16.33
N ILE A 100 -10.35 1.25 16.13
CA ILE A 100 -9.48 0.11 15.85
C ILE A 100 -9.92 -0.59 14.56
N GLY A 101 -8.98 -1.15 13.82
CA GLY A 101 -9.28 -1.90 12.59
C GLY A 101 -8.18 -2.90 12.28
N ALA A 102 -8.52 -3.92 11.51
CA ALA A 102 -7.57 -4.93 11.07
C ALA A 102 -7.72 -5.19 9.57
N SER A 103 -6.63 -5.52 8.89
CA SER A 103 -6.60 -5.81 7.46
C SER A 103 -5.40 -6.70 7.10
N ALA A 104 -5.49 -7.40 5.96
CA ALA A 104 -4.38 -8.16 5.38
C ALA A 104 -4.04 -7.61 4.00
N ASP A 105 -2.76 -7.69 3.65
CA ASP A 105 -2.22 -7.40 2.32
C ASP A 105 -1.38 -8.61 1.84
N LEU A 106 -0.63 -8.44 0.78
CA LEU A 106 0.24 -9.48 0.22
C LEU A 106 1.42 -9.81 1.15
N ASP A 107 2.09 -8.77 1.70
CA ASP A 107 3.33 -8.89 2.47
C ASP A 107 3.15 -8.79 3.99
N TYR A 108 2.00 -8.32 4.46
CA TYR A 108 1.74 -8.09 5.88
C TYR A 108 0.25 -8.16 6.22
N SER A 109 -0.03 -8.33 7.50
CA SER A 109 -1.33 -8.06 8.11
C SER A 109 -1.17 -6.97 9.16
N GLU A 110 -2.20 -6.15 9.35
CA GLU A 110 -2.18 -4.96 10.20
C GLU A 110 -3.32 -4.98 11.22
N ILE A 111 -3.01 -4.60 12.45
CA ILE A 111 -3.97 -4.09 13.42
C ILE A 111 -3.59 -2.63 13.67
N ARG A 112 -4.51 -1.70 13.41
CA ARG A 112 -4.28 -0.26 13.59
C ARG A 112 -5.27 0.32 14.57
N ALA A 113 -4.82 1.29 15.35
CA ALA A 113 -5.71 2.06 16.22
C ALA A 113 -5.30 3.53 16.28
N THR A 114 -6.28 4.38 16.57
CA THR A 114 -6.10 5.79 16.85
C THR A 114 -6.80 6.15 18.15
N ALA A 115 -6.26 7.13 18.89
CA ALA A 115 -6.85 7.62 20.12
C ALA A 115 -6.45 9.08 20.36
N LEU A 116 -7.15 9.75 21.27
CA LEU A 116 -6.64 10.99 21.85
C LEU A 116 -5.32 10.70 22.59
N ALA A 117 -4.36 11.62 22.50
CA ALA A 117 -3.00 11.41 23.03
C ALA A 117 -2.98 10.95 24.49
N ARG A 118 -3.85 11.51 25.36
CA ARG A 118 -3.97 11.10 26.76
C ARG A 118 -4.35 9.63 26.97
N ASN A 119 -4.93 8.99 25.96
CA ASN A 119 -5.45 7.62 26.01
C ASN A 119 -4.52 6.58 25.35
N TRP A 120 -3.29 6.97 25.01
CA TRP A 120 -2.36 6.12 24.25
C TRP A 120 -2.08 4.76 24.92
N ARG A 121 -2.06 4.70 26.28
CA ARG A 121 -1.82 3.44 26.99
C ARG A 121 -2.94 2.43 26.76
N THR A 122 -4.19 2.84 26.96
CA THR A 122 -5.36 1.97 26.73
C THR A 122 -5.48 1.56 25.27
N MET A 123 -5.09 2.43 24.32
CA MET A 123 -5.02 2.08 22.91
C MET A 123 -4.00 0.95 22.66
N LEU A 124 -2.81 1.02 23.27
CA LEU A 124 -1.80 -0.04 23.14
C LEU A 124 -2.22 -1.33 23.83
N GLU A 125 -2.89 -1.24 25.00
CA GLU A 125 -3.49 -2.39 25.69
C GLU A 125 -4.51 -3.11 24.80
N LEU A 126 -5.37 -2.35 24.12
CA LEU A 126 -6.38 -2.91 23.22
C LEU A 126 -5.71 -3.61 22.01
N ILE A 127 -4.68 -3.01 21.40
CA ILE A 127 -3.92 -3.65 20.31
C ILE A 127 -3.26 -4.94 20.78
N ALA A 128 -2.61 -4.93 21.95
CA ALA A 128 -1.94 -6.10 22.50
C ALA A 128 -2.95 -7.23 22.81
N ASP A 129 -4.11 -6.90 23.38
CA ASP A 129 -5.16 -7.85 23.70
C ASP A 129 -5.70 -8.53 22.43
N VAL A 130 -6.06 -7.74 21.42
CA VAL A 130 -6.55 -8.24 20.13
C VAL A 130 -5.46 -9.07 19.41
N ALA A 131 -4.20 -8.64 19.46
CA ALA A 131 -3.12 -9.32 18.77
C ALA A 131 -2.73 -10.66 19.42
N LEU A 132 -2.72 -10.71 20.76
CA LEU A 132 -2.15 -11.84 21.48
C LEU A 132 -3.19 -12.86 21.99
N ARG A 133 -4.43 -12.41 22.24
CA ARG A 133 -5.48 -13.22 22.91
C ARG A 133 -6.83 -13.21 22.20
N PRO A 134 -6.90 -13.28 20.84
CA PRO A 134 -8.18 -13.34 20.16
C PRO A 134 -8.85 -14.70 20.40
N THR A 135 -10.17 -14.69 20.65
CA THR A 135 -10.94 -15.93 20.86
C THR A 135 -11.37 -16.61 19.58
N LEU A 136 -11.42 -15.86 18.47
CA LEU A 136 -11.86 -16.32 17.14
C LEU A 136 -13.15 -17.18 17.22
N PRO A 137 -14.31 -16.62 17.65
CA PRO A 137 -15.52 -17.39 17.89
C PRO A 137 -16.01 -18.09 16.60
N THR A 138 -16.42 -19.36 16.70
CA THR A 138 -16.83 -20.16 15.52
C THR A 138 -17.95 -19.49 14.72
N ALA A 139 -18.95 -18.90 15.40
CA ALA A 139 -20.06 -18.23 14.72
C ALA A 139 -19.59 -17.03 13.89
N GLU A 140 -18.60 -16.26 14.41
CA GLU A 140 -18.00 -15.13 13.71
C GLU A 140 -17.13 -15.60 12.53
N VAL A 141 -16.35 -16.66 12.71
CA VAL A 141 -15.58 -17.29 11.62
C VAL A 141 -16.51 -17.70 10.47
N ASP A 142 -17.61 -18.37 10.78
CA ASP A 142 -18.60 -18.81 9.78
C ASP A 142 -19.31 -17.62 9.14
N GLY A 143 -19.60 -16.57 9.90
CA GLY A 143 -20.21 -15.33 9.42
C GLY A 143 -19.31 -14.60 8.42
N GLU A 144 -18.05 -14.34 8.81
CA GLU A 144 -17.08 -13.62 7.98
C GLU A 144 -16.65 -14.44 6.76
N ARG A 145 -16.60 -15.78 6.86
CA ARG A 145 -16.38 -16.65 5.71
C ARG A 145 -17.48 -16.49 4.66
N ARG A 146 -18.76 -16.50 5.07
CA ARG A 146 -19.89 -16.27 4.15
C ARG A 146 -19.85 -14.87 3.55
N ALA A 147 -19.51 -13.84 4.34
CA ALA A 147 -19.37 -12.48 3.87
C ALA A 147 -18.24 -12.37 2.82
N THR A 148 -17.08 -13.00 3.09
CA THR A 148 -15.93 -13.00 2.16
C THR A 148 -16.29 -13.73 0.85
N LEU A 149 -16.99 -14.86 0.91
CA LEU A 149 -17.47 -15.56 -0.29
C LEU A 149 -18.45 -14.69 -1.11
N THR A 150 -19.31 -13.93 -0.44
CA THR A 150 -20.21 -12.98 -1.10
C THR A 150 -19.42 -11.82 -1.73
N ALA A 151 -18.44 -11.28 -1.03
CA ALA A 151 -17.56 -10.23 -1.55
C ALA A 151 -16.76 -10.69 -2.78
N LEU A 152 -16.28 -11.95 -2.80
CA LEU A 152 -15.62 -12.53 -3.97
C LEU A 152 -16.54 -12.60 -5.18
N ARG A 153 -17.79 -13.03 -5.01
CA ARG A 153 -18.79 -13.06 -6.10
C ARG A 153 -19.04 -11.65 -6.62
N SER A 154 -19.33 -10.70 -5.72
CA SER A 154 -19.53 -9.29 -6.08
C SER A 154 -18.32 -8.68 -6.81
N ARG A 155 -17.09 -9.04 -6.40
CA ARG A 155 -15.86 -8.61 -7.05
C ARG A 155 -15.76 -9.14 -8.49
N GLN A 156 -16.15 -10.39 -8.72
CA GLN A 156 -16.21 -10.96 -10.06
C GLN A 156 -17.26 -10.29 -10.94
N ASP A 157 -18.31 -9.71 -10.36
CA ASP A 157 -19.33 -8.96 -11.08
C ASP A 157 -18.88 -7.55 -11.48
N GLN A 158 -17.82 -7.04 -10.90
CA GLN A 158 -17.25 -5.74 -11.22
C GLN A 158 -16.21 -5.86 -12.36
N PRO A 159 -16.45 -5.26 -13.55
CA PRO A 159 -15.58 -5.43 -14.72
C PRO A 159 -14.13 -5.10 -14.47
N PHE A 160 -13.86 -3.97 -13.80
CA PHE A 160 -12.49 -3.56 -13.48
C PHE A 160 -11.81 -4.54 -12.52
N SER A 161 -12.49 -4.98 -11.47
CA SER A 161 -11.94 -5.91 -10.49
C SER A 161 -11.58 -7.25 -11.11
N LEU A 162 -12.48 -7.79 -11.95
CA LEU A 162 -12.23 -9.05 -12.68
C LEU A 162 -11.04 -8.91 -13.63
N ALA A 163 -10.97 -7.81 -14.40
CA ALA A 163 -9.85 -7.57 -15.31
C ALA A 163 -8.52 -7.40 -14.54
N MET A 164 -8.52 -6.71 -13.41
CA MET A 164 -7.34 -6.52 -12.57
C MET A 164 -6.87 -7.84 -11.92
N ASP A 165 -7.78 -8.62 -11.35
CA ASP A 165 -7.43 -9.93 -10.77
C ASP A 165 -6.86 -10.88 -11.84
N THR A 166 -7.43 -10.83 -13.05
CA THR A 166 -6.90 -11.57 -14.21
C THR A 166 -5.50 -11.07 -14.58
N LEU A 167 -5.30 -9.75 -14.64
CA LEU A 167 -4.00 -9.15 -14.94
C LEU A 167 -2.94 -9.61 -13.93
N MET A 168 -3.23 -9.49 -12.63
CA MET A 168 -2.29 -9.89 -11.57
C MET A 168 -1.95 -11.38 -11.67
N SER A 169 -2.96 -12.23 -11.87
CA SER A 169 -2.75 -13.67 -12.06
C SER A 169 -1.87 -13.99 -13.27
N ARG A 170 -2.03 -13.26 -14.38
CA ARG A 170 -1.25 -13.48 -15.59
C ARG A 170 0.19 -12.96 -15.48
N VAL A 171 0.38 -11.78 -14.86
CA VAL A 171 1.72 -11.19 -14.67
C VAL A 171 2.55 -12.02 -13.71
N TYR A 172 1.95 -12.50 -12.63
CA TYR A 172 2.68 -13.23 -11.59
C TYR A 172 2.74 -14.74 -11.79
N GLY A 173 1.83 -15.32 -12.59
CA GLY A 173 1.76 -16.78 -12.77
C GLY A 173 1.52 -17.50 -11.43
N ASP A 174 2.40 -18.44 -11.10
CA ASP A 174 2.30 -19.24 -9.87
C ASP A 174 2.78 -18.50 -8.61
N HIS A 175 3.38 -17.31 -8.76
CA HIS A 175 3.80 -16.51 -7.62
C HIS A 175 2.58 -16.07 -6.78
N PRO A 176 2.63 -16.14 -5.44
CA PRO A 176 1.48 -15.83 -4.57
C PRO A 176 0.85 -14.45 -4.77
N TYR A 177 1.62 -13.46 -5.24
CA TYR A 177 1.09 -12.13 -5.53
C TYR A 177 0.06 -12.08 -6.67
N GLY A 178 -0.04 -13.14 -7.47
CA GLY A 178 -1.08 -13.31 -8.47
C GLY A 178 -2.44 -13.73 -7.91
N ARG A 179 -2.52 -14.04 -6.61
CA ARG A 179 -3.77 -14.44 -5.96
C ARG A 179 -4.51 -13.24 -5.38
N PRO A 180 -5.85 -13.20 -5.44
CA PRO A 180 -6.63 -12.21 -4.72
C PRO A 180 -6.40 -12.34 -3.20
N ILE A 181 -6.24 -11.21 -2.51
CA ILE A 181 -6.08 -11.18 -1.04
C ILE A 181 -7.30 -11.78 -0.32
N LEU A 182 -8.49 -11.61 -0.90
CA LEU A 182 -9.73 -12.24 -0.42
C LEU A 182 -9.68 -13.78 -0.47
N GLY A 183 -8.73 -14.36 -1.20
CA GLY A 183 -8.56 -15.78 -1.36
C GLY A 183 -9.33 -16.37 -2.53
N ARG A 184 -9.58 -17.69 -2.44
CA ARG A 184 -10.32 -18.48 -3.44
C ARG A 184 -11.51 -19.19 -2.78
N PRO A 185 -12.67 -19.29 -3.44
CA PRO A 185 -13.86 -19.93 -2.86
C PRO A 185 -13.57 -21.32 -2.29
N ALA A 186 -12.92 -22.19 -3.08
CA ALA A 186 -12.62 -23.56 -2.67
C ALA A 186 -11.70 -23.68 -1.44
N ALA A 187 -10.78 -22.71 -1.25
CA ALA A 187 -9.95 -22.65 -0.05
C ALA A 187 -10.76 -22.15 1.15
N LEU A 188 -11.49 -21.04 0.98
CA LEU A 188 -12.29 -20.42 2.03
C LEU A 188 -13.33 -21.38 2.62
N GLU A 189 -13.98 -22.20 1.79
CA GLU A 189 -14.95 -23.21 2.25
C GLU A 189 -14.37 -24.25 3.22
N ARG A 190 -13.05 -24.47 3.16
CA ARG A 190 -12.32 -25.40 4.03
C ARG A 190 -11.68 -24.74 5.26
N ILE A 191 -11.63 -23.40 5.31
CA ILE A 191 -11.04 -22.70 6.45
C ILE A 191 -12.05 -22.65 7.59
N ASP A 192 -11.78 -23.41 8.64
CA ASP A 192 -12.51 -23.41 9.90
C ASP A 192 -11.76 -22.64 11.00
N ARG A 193 -12.37 -22.61 12.20
CA ARG A 193 -11.76 -22.00 13.37
C ARG A 193 -10.40 -22.62 13.73
N ALA A 194 -10.27 -23.93 13.63
CA ALA A 194 -9.03 -24.61 14.02
C ALA A 194 -7.86 -24.19 13.12
N ARG A 195 -8.10 -24.07 11.81
CA ARG A 195 -7.10 -23.55 10.86
C ARG A 195 -6.75 -22.09 11.13
N LEU A 196 -7.72 -21.24 11.48
CA LEU A 196 -7.45 -19.84 11.86
C LEU A 196 -6.61 -19.74 13.14
N VAL A 197 -6.92 -20.54 14.17
CA VAL A 197 -6.13 -20.60 15.40
C VAL A 197 -4.70 -21.05 15.11
N ALA A 198 -4.51 -22.10 14.33
CA ALA A 198 -3.20 -22.57 13.92
C ALA A 198 -2.42 -21.51 13.12
N HIS A 199 -3.10 -20.79 12.21
CA HIS A 199 -2.50 -19.71 11.44
C HIS A 199 -2.10 -18.54 12.33
N HIS A 200 -2.96 -18.11 13.27
CA HIS A 200 -2.63 -17.09 14.25
C HIS A 200 -1.40 -17.49 15.08
N GLN A 201 -1.39 -18.66 15.68
CA GLN A 201 -0.28 -19.17 16.49
C GLN A 201 1.03 -19.27 15.71
N ARG A 202 0.95 -19.56 14.43
CA ARG A 202 2.11 -19.65 13.54
C ARG A 202 2.74 -18.29 13.29
N PHE A 203 1.95 -17.23 13.10
CA PHE A 203 2.44 -15.94 12.61
C PHE A 203 2.48 -14.84 13.67
N TYR A 204 1.60 -14.84 14.68
CA TYR A 204 1.59 -13.84 15.74
C TYR A 204 2.68 -14.14 16.78
N ARG A 205 3.92 -13.96 16.36
CA ARG A 205 5.13 -14.15 17.15
C ARG A 205 5.95 -12.87 17.15
N ALA A 206 6.54 -12.53 18.32
CA ALA A 206 7.29 -11.31 18.51
C ALA A 206 8.32 -11.00 17.39
N PRO A 207 9.13 -11.98 16.88
CA PRO A 207 10.09 -11.71 15.80
C PRO A 207 9.46 -11.37 14.44
N ARG A 208 8.15 -11.57 14.29
CA ARG A 208 7.41 -11.24 13.05
C ARG A 208 6.58 -9.97 13.19
N MET A 209 6.50 -9.41 14.39
CA MET A 209 5.70 -8.24 14.69
C MET A 209 6.53 -6.97 14.62
N ILE A 210 5.92 -5.92 14.11
CA ILE A 210 6.47 -4.56 14.01
C ILE A 210 5.39 -3.62 14.54
N LEU A 211 5.64 -2.95 15.65
CA LEU A 211 4.73 -1.96 16.21
C LEU A 211 5.30 -0.57 16.00
N ALA A 212 4.60 0.25 15.23
CA ALA A 212 4.93 1.66 15.07
C ALA A 212 3.89 2.53 15.79
N VAL A 213 4.36 3.49 16.56
CA VAL A 213 3.52 4.44 17.31
C VAL A 213 3.95 5.87 16.94
N SER A 214 2.98 6.73 16.61
CA SER A 214 3.25 8.14 16.31
C SER A 214 2.22 9.03 17.02
N GLY A 215 2.67 10.12 17.65
CA GLY A 215 1.79 11.05 18.33
C GLY A 215 2.47 11.93 19.36
N ASP A 216 1.65 12.64 20.12
CA ASP A 216 2.08 13.42 21.29
C ASP A 216 2.30 12.46 22.49
N ILE A 217 3.48 11.88 22.54
CA ILE A 217 3.89 10.80 23.43
C ILE A 217 5.35 10.94 23.82
N ASP A 218 5.74 10.33 24.95
CA ASP A 218 7.14 10.17 25.34
C ASP A 218 7.64 8.78 24.90
N THR A 219 8.71 8.76 24.12
CA THR A 219 9.29 7.54 23.55
C THR A 219 9.67 6.51 24.62
N ARG A 220 10.23 6.93 25.74
CA ARG A 220 10.67 6.00 26.81
C ARG A 220 9.47 5.35 27.50
N LEU A 221 8.41 6.14 27.74
CA LEU A 221 7.18 5.62 28.33
C LEU A 221 6.49 4.61 27.41
N VAL A 222 6.43 4.91 26.10
CA VAL A 222 5.85 3.98 25.10
C VAL A 222 6.68 2.70 25.03
N MET A 223 8.01 2.79 24.95
CA MET A 223 8.89 1.62 24.90
C MET A 223 8.71 0.72 26.14
N ALA A 224 8.64 1.31 27.35
CA ALA A 224 8.42 0.58 28.58
C ALA A 224 7.04 -0.11 28.60
N GLU A 225 6.00 0.58 28.16
CA GLU A 225 4.64 0.04 28.11
C GLU A 225 4.52 -1.10 27.11
N VAL A 226 5.08 -0.94 25.90
CA VAL A 226 5.11 -2.00 24.89
C VAL A 226 5.88 -3.22 25.39
N ALA A 227 7.02 -3.03 26.06
CA ALA A 227 7.77 -4.12 26.64
C ALA A 227 6.95 -4.90 27.70
N ARG A 228 6.14 -4.19 28.49
CA ARG A 228 5.22 -4.80 29.47
C ARG A 228 4.09 -5.57 28.79
N LEU A 229 3.42 -4.95 27.81
CA LEU A 229 2.24 -5.52 27.15
C LEU A 229 2.56 -6.75 26.29
N PHE A 230 3.74 -6.78 25.69
CA PHE A 230 4.17 -7.87 24.81
C PHE A 230 5.20 -8.80 25.49
N ALA A 231 5.34 -8.75 26.84
CA ALA A 231 6.28 -9.59 27.57
C ALA A 231 6.03 -11.10 27.33
N ASP A 232 4.74 -11.49 27.26
CA ASP A 232 4.31 -12.87 27.05
C ASP A 232 4.06 -13.19 25.54
N ALA A 233 4.41 -12.30 24.64
CA ALA A 233 4.26 -12.57 23.21
C ALA A 233 5.08 -13.80 22.81
N PRO A 234 4.50 -14.75 22.04
CA PRO A 234 5.21 -15.96 21.67
C PRO A 234 6.54 -15.63 20.97
N THR A 235 7.62 -16.16 21.53
CA THR A 235 8.98 -16.13 20.96
C THR A 235 9.26 -17.45 20.23
N GLY A 236 10.45 -17.73 19.86
CA GLY A 236 10.85 -18.98 19.21
C GLY A 236 11.08 -18.80 17.71
N PRO A 237 11.43 -19.88 17.00
CA PRO A 237 11.83 -19.75 15.61
C PRO A 237 10.72 -19.10 14.80
N ALA A 238 11.07 -17.99 14.16
CA ALA A 238 10.17 -17.35 13.20
C ALA A 238 9.88 -18.35 12.07
N VAL A 239 8.65 -18.33 11.55
CA VAL A 239 8.35 -19.01 10.30
C VAL A 239 9.33 -18.49 9.25
N GLY A 240 10.05 -19.39 8.60
CA GLY A 240 10.99 -19.04 7.52
C GLY A 240 10.29 -18.30 6.38
N GLU A 241 11.06 -17.57 5.62
CA GLU A 241 10.55 -17.01 4.37
C GLU A 241 10.15 -18.17 3.44
N PRO A 242 9.01 -18.07 2.75
CA PRO A 242 8.61 -19.12 1.82
C PRO A 242 9.55 -19.13 0.61
N THR A 243 9.87 -20.30 0.11
CA THR A 243 10.45 -20.42 -1.22
C THR A 243 9.35 -20.11 -2.23
N LEU A 244 9.47 -18.98 -2.92
CA LEU A 244 8.47 -18.52 -3.86
C LEU A 244 8.86 -18.90 -5.30
N PRO A 245 7.89 -19.28 -6.15
CA PRO A 245 8.11 -19.36 -7.58
C PRO A 245 8.64 -18.02 -8.11
N GLU A 246 9.56 -18.07 -9.07
CA GLU A 246 10.04 -16.87 -9.73
C GLU A 246 8.94 -16.29 -10.63
N ALA A 247 8.66 -15.00 -10.45
CA ALA A 247 7.81 -14.27 -11.38
C ALA A 247 8.65 -13.89 -12.61
N ALA A 248 8.29 -14.41 -13.76
CA ALA A 248 8.98 -14.13 -15.03
C ALA A 248 8.12 -13.25 -15.93
N ALA A 249 8.71 -12.19 -16.48
CA ALA A 249 8.02 -11.32 -17.44
C ALA A 249 7.59 -12.14 -18.67
N ARG A 250 6.29 -12.09 -18.99
CA ARG A 250 5.69 -12.78 -20.14
C ARG A 250 4.85 -11.81 -20.94
N ALA A 251 5.01 -11.85 -22.26
CA ALA A 251 4.01 -11.25 -23.13
C ALA A 251 2.78 -12.16 -23.16
N ASP A 252 1.66 -11.67 -22.72
CA ASP A 252 0.38 -12.40 -22.73
C ASP A 252 -0.76 -11.46 -23.12
N ARG A 253 -1.81 -12.02 -23.73
CA ARG A 253 -3.02 -11.28 -24.05
C ARG A 253 -4.24 -12.12 -23.72
N THR A 254 -5.03 -11.63 -22.78
CA THR A 254 -6.28 -12.25 -22.35
C THR A 254 -7.46 -11.36 -22.70
N VAL A 255 -8.46 -11.93 -23.36
CA VAL A 255 -9.73 -11.27 -23.69
C VAL A 255 -10.84 -11.90 -22.88
N ILE A 256 -11.53 -11.08 -22.07
CA ILE A 256 -12.69 -11.52 -21.28
C ILE A 256 -13.93 -10.96 -21.99
N VAL A 257 -14.71 -11.87 -22.60
CA VAL A 257 -15.97 -11.50 -23.24
C VAL A 257 -17.07 -11.49 -22.18
N ARG A 258 -17.61 -10.30 -21.93
CA ARG A 258 -18.67 -10.10 -20.94
C ARG A 258 -19.51 -8.88 -21.30
N ALA A 259 -20.83 -9.00 -21.22
CA ALA A 259 -21.72 -7.86 -21.33
C ALA A 259 -21.40 -6.82 -20.26
N SER A 260 -21.02 -5.62 -20.68
CA SER A 260 -20.64 -4.52 -19.82
C SER A 260 -20.90 -3.18 -20.51
N ALA A 261 -21.37 -2.19 -19.76
CA ALA A 261 -21.56 -0.83 -20.25
C ALA A 261 -20.23 -0.13 -20.59
N GLN A 262 -19.13 -0.59 -19.97
CA GLN A 262 -17.77 -0.08 -20.23
C GLN A 262 -16.83 -1.25 -20.51
N ALA A 263 -15.97 -1.08 -21.50
CA ALA A 263 -14.84 -1.95 -21.70
C ALA A 263 -13.67 -1.51 -20.82
N GLN A 264 -12.90 -2.50 -20.33
CA GLN A 264 -11.68 -2.29 -19.57
C GLN A 264 -10.49 -2.74 -20.41
N VAL A 265 -9.43 -1.94 -20.42
CA VAL A 265 -8.15 -2.25 -21.06
C VAL A 265 -7.05 -2.05 -20.03
N LEU A 266 -6.33 -3.10 -19.69
CA LEU A 266 -5.24 -3.06 -18.73
C LEU A 266 -3.96 -3.61 -19.38
N ALA A 267 -2.83 -2.99 -19.06
CA ALA A 267 -1.52 -3.53 -19.39
C ALA A 267 -0.66 -3.57 -18.12
N GLY A 268 -0.04 -4.72 -17.84
CA GLY A 268 0.81 -4.95 -16.68
C GLY A 268 2.21 -5.39 -17.09
N PHE A 269 3.18 -5.01 -16.27
CA PHE A 269 4.58 -5.29 -16.47
C PHE A 269 5.21 -5.69 -15.16
N LEU A 270 5.95 -6.78 -15.16
CA LEU A 270 6.76 -7.14 -13.99
C LEU A 270 7.80 -6.05 -13.73
N ALA A 271 7.91 -5.62 -12.49
CA ALA A 271 8.73 -4.51 -12.04
C ALA A 271 9.53 -4.89 -10.79
N PRO A 272 10.59 -4.15 -10.43
CA PRO A 272 11.46 -4.52 -9.33
C PRO A 272 10.79 -4.37 -7.95
N PRO A 273 11.35 -4.96 -6.88
CA PRO A 273 10.90 -4.74 -5.51
C PRO A 273 11.25 -3.32 -5.01
N THR A 274 10.64 -2.92 -3.89
CA THR A 274 10.89 -1.60 -3.27
C THR A 274 12.34 -1.36 -2.88
N SER A 275 13.10 -2.41 -2.58
CA SER A 275 14.52 -2.34 -2.22
C SER A 275 15.47 -2.14 -3.42
N HIS A 276 14.98 -2.25 -4.65
CA HIS A 276 15.81 -2.16 -5.86
C HIS A 276 16.22 -0.72 -6.17
N ALA A 277 17.40 -0.54 -6.76
CA ALA A 277 17.93 0.78 -7.13
C ALA A 277 17.03 1.54 -8.13
N ASP A 278 16.34 0.83 -9.02
CA ASP A 278 15.43 1.41 -10.00
C ASP A 278 14.06 1.82 -9.44
N TYR A 279 13.76 1.50 -8.18
CA TYR A 279 12.44 1.73 -7.60
C TYR A 279 11.94 3.16 -7.78
N ALA A 280 12.76 4.17 -7.49
CA ALA A 280 12.39 5.57 -7.62
C ALA A 280 12.14 5.97 -9.09
N ALA A 281 12.98 5.51 -10.01
CA ALA A 281 12.82 5.80 -11.43
C ALA A 281 11.56 5.14 -12.00
N VAL A 282 11.23 3.90 -11.60
CA VAL A 282 9.98 3.22 -12.00
C VAL A 282 8.75 3.91 -11.40
N LYS A 283 8.82 4.45 -10.17
CA LYS A 283 7.76 5.30 -9.60
C LYS A 283 7.51 6.56 -10.44
N VAL A 284 8.57 7.25 -10.85
CA VAL A 284 8.47 8.44 -11.71
C VAL A 284 7.91 8.06 -13.08
N LEU A 285 8.36 6.96 -13.69
CA LEU A 285 7.82 6.42 -14.94
C LEU A 285 6.32 6.14 -14.86
N ALA A 286 5.88 5.42 -13.82
CA ALA A 286 4.47 5.11 -13.61
C ALA A 286 3.62 6.39 -13.44
N THR A 287 4.18 7.40 -12.75
CA THR A 287 3.53 8.70 -12.55
C THR A 287 3.44 9.49 -13.85
N ALA A 288 4.49 9.51 -14.67
CA ALA A 288 4.47 10.16 -15.98
C ALA A 288 3.44 9.52 -16.93
N LEU A 289 3.26 8.19 -16.85
CA LEU A 289 2.27 7.46 -17.66
C LEU A 289 0.83 7.71 -17.20
N GLY A 290 0.54 7.58 -15.91
CA GLY A 290 -0.85 7.55 -15.43
C GLY A 290 -1.08 8.20 -14.06
N GLY A 291 -0.14 8.97 -13.51
CA GLY A 291 -0.21 9.55 -12.18
C GLY A 291 -0.93 10.90 -12.09
N GLY A 292 -2.10 11.04 -12.71
CA GLY A 292 -2.91 12.26 -12.61
C GLY A 292 -3.35 12.83 -13.96
N MET A 293 -4.03 13.99 -13.92
CA MET A 293 -4.63 14.60 -15.12
C MET A 293 -3.62 15.16 -16.14
N ALA A 294 -2.37 15.37 -15.73
CA ALA A 294 -1.31 15.82 -16.64
C ALA A 294 -0.42 14.67 -17.14
N ALA A 295 -0.76 13.42 -16.81
CA ALA A 295 -0.05 12.22 -17.25
C ALA A 295 -0.38 11.87 -18.71
N ARG A 296 0.52 11.14 -19.38
CA ARG A 296 0.39 10.85 -20.83
C ARG A 296 -0.94 10.17 -21.18
N LEU A 297 -1.35 9.15 -20.45
CA LEU A 297 -2.60 8.44 -20.76
C LEU A 297 -3.82 9.34 -20.62
N PHE A 298 -3.81 10.28 -19.69
CA PHE A 298 -4.90 11.23 -19.56
C PHE A 298 -4.90 12.24 -20.73
N THR A 299 -3.76 12.88 -21.01
CA THR A 299 -3.68 13.93 -22.02
C THR A 299 -3.78 13.40 -23.45
N GLU A 300 -3.12 12.28 -23.77
CA GLU A 300 -3.04 11.77 -25.14
C GLU A 300 -4.24 10.88 -25.50
N VAL A 301 -4.71 10.03 -24.55
CA VAL A 301 -5.77 9.07 -24.87
C VAL A 301 -7.15 9.60 -24.52
N ARG A 302 -7.29 10.27 -23.35
CA ARG A 302 -8.58 10.80 -22.91
C ARG A 302 -8.86 12.17 -23.53
N ASP A 303 -8.00 13.18 -23.30
CA ASP A 303 -8.31 14.56 -23.69
C ASP A 303 -8.22 14.78 -25.20
N LYS A 304 -7.12 14.33 -25.84
CA LYS A 304 -6.91 14.59 -27.27
C LYS A 304 -7.72 13.65 -28.16
N GLN A 305 -7.87 12.38 -27.78
CA GLN A 305 -8.52 11.39 -28.66
C GLN A 305 -9.94 11.04 -28.21
N GLY A 306 -10.38 11.43 -26.99
CA GLY A 306 -11.71 11.12 -26.47
C GLY A 306 -11.98 9.62 -26.29
N LEU A 307 -10.92 8.80 -26.15
CA LEU A 307 -11.04 7.34 -26.17
C LEU A 307 -11.27 6.73 -24.79
N ALA A 308 -11.15 7.46 -23.69
CA ALA A 308 -11.28 6.92 -22.35
C ALA A 308 -12.03 7.87 -21.41
N TYR A 309 -12.85 7.31 -20.52
CA TYR A 309 -13.47 8.03 -19.40
C TYR A 309 -12.57 8.00 -18.16
N VAL A 310 -11.91 6.85 -17.94
CA VAL A 310 -10.97 6.62 -16.84
C VAL A 310 -9.63 6.26 -17.42
N THR A 311 -8.58 6.86 -16.89
CA THR A 311 -7.19 6.51 -17.21
C THR A 311 -6.41 6.44 -15.90
N GLY A 312 -5.42 5.59 -15.84
CA GLY A 312 -4.56 5.48 -14.66
C GLY A 312 -3.32 4.64 -14.92
N GLY A 313 -2.38 4.77 -14.02
CA GLY A 313 -1.19 3.93 -13.96
C GLY A 313 -0.63 3.96 -12.55
N ALA A 314 -0.17 2.80 -12.06
CA ALA A 314 0.40 2.68 -10.73
C ALA A 314 1.48 1.61 -10.68
N TYR A 315 2.35 1.77 -9.68
CA TYR A 315 3.36 0.79 -9.30
C TYR A 315 3.37 0.68 -7.78
N PRO A 316 2.58 -0.24 -7.20
CA PRO A 316 2.54 -0.47 -5.76
C PRO A 316 3.88 -0.95 -5.21
N SER A 317 4.22 -0.52 -3.99
CA SER A 317 5.43 -0.95 -3.28
C SER A 317 5.24 -2.36 -2.75
N ARG A 318 6.23 -3.25 -2.97
CA ARG A 318 6.21 -4.66 -2.53
C ARG A 318 7.58 -5.07 -2.01
N GLU A 319 7.62 -6.04 -1.09
CA GLU A 319 8.87 -6.67 -0.65
C GLU A 319 9.49 -7.52 -1.77
N GLY A 320 8.66 -8.28 -2.47
CA GLY A 320 9.01 -9.07 -3.64
C GLY A 320 8.82 -8.31 -4.96
N PRO A 321 8.75 -9.03 -6.10
CA PRO A 321 8.58 -8.42 -7.42
C PRO A 321 7.30 -7.60 -7.49
N GLY A 322 7.41 -6.37 -7.99
CA GLY A 322 6.29 -5.45 -8.18
C GLY A 322 5.64 -5.60 -9.55
N VAL A 323 4.54 -4.91 -9.75
CA VAL A 323 3.89 -4.73 -11.06
C VAL A 323 3.65 -3.26 -11.32
N LEU A 324 4.16 -2.75 -12.43
CA LEU A 324 3.68 -1.50 -13.01
C LEU A 324 2.50 -1.84 -13.91
N PHE A 325 1.36 -1.19 -13.69
CA PHE A 325 0.21 -1.37 -14.56
C PHE A 325 -0.37 -0.04 -15.04
N THR A 326 -1.03 -0.09 -16.18
CA THR A 326 -1.85 0.99 -16.74
C THR A 326 -3.26 0.47 -17.00
N GLN A 327 -4.24 1.37 -16.94
CA GLN A 327 -5.65 1.04 -17.13
C GLN A 327 -6.39 2.12 -17.92
N LEU A 328 -7.37 1.68 -18.72
CA LEU A 328 -8.36 2.53 -19.37
C LEU A 328 -9.76 1.95 -19.18
N GLY A 329 -10.73 2.81 -18.86
CA GLY A 329 -12.15 2.53 -19.00
C GLY A 329 -12.70 3.28 -20.21
N THR A 330 -13.34 2.58 -21.16
CA THR A 330 -13.76 3.13 -22.44
C THR A 330 -15.16 2.64 -22.85
N ALA A 331 -15.78 3.27 -23.84
CA ALA A 331 -16.96 2.72 -24.49
C ALA A 331 -16.59 1.42 -25.25
N PRO A 332 -17.45 0.39 -25.26
CA PRO A 332 -17.18 -0.85 -25.96
C PRO A 332 -16.74 -0.67 -27.42
N ALA A 333 -17.39 0.20 -28.15
CA ALA A 333 -17.05 0.52 -29.55
C ALA A 333 -15.64 1.11 -29.73
N ASN A 334 -15.05 1.67 -28.68
CA ASN A 334 -13.72 2.26 -28.73
C ASN A 334 -12.62 1.32 -28.18
N GLN A 335 -12.95 0.11 -27.72
CA GLN A 335 -12.03 -0.77 -27.00
C GLN A 335 -10.73 -1.01 -27.78
N ALA A 336 -10.80 -1.42 -29.04
CA ALA A 336 -9.60 -1.70 -29.86
C ALA A 336 -8.76 -0.43 -30.10
N ARG A 337 -9.40 0.72 -30.33
CA ARG A 337 -8.70 2.00 -30.52
C ARG A 337 -8.03 2.47 -29.23
N ALA A 338 -8.70 2.33 -28.08
CA ALA A 338 -8.17 2.67 -26.77
C ALA A 338 -6.98 1.78 -26.40
N GLU A 339 -7.06 0.47 -26.67
CA GLU A 339 -5.95 -0.46 -26.51
C GLU A 339 -4.75 -0.04 -27.35
N ALA A 340 -4.96 0.20 -28.65
CA ALA A 340 -3.88 0.63 -29.54
C ALA A 340 -3.25 1.96 -29.11
N ALA A 341 -4.06 2.93 -28.68
CA ALA A 341 -3.57 4.20 -28.18
C ALA A 341 -2.75 4.05 -26.89
N MET A 342 -3.21 3.24 -25.92
CA MET A 342 -2.46 2.95 -24.70
C MET A 342 -1.11 2.28 -25.00
N LEU A 343 -1.12 1.23 -25.80
CA LEU A 343 0.10 0.52 -26.18
C LEU A 343 1.06 1.41 -26.97
N GLY A 344 0.52 2.30 -27.82
CA GLY A 344 1.29 3.32 -28.54
C GLY A 344 2.03 4.28 -27.59
N GLU A 345 1.37 4.76 -26.53
CA GLU A 345 2.01 5.63 -25.53
C GLU A 345 3.07 4.89 -24.69
N LEU A 346 2.80 3.63 -24.35
CA LEU A 346 3.79 2.78 -23.67
C LEU A 346 5.02 2.52 -24.55
N ASP A 347 4.85 2.34 -25.84
CA ASP A 347 5.95 2.18 -26.78
C ASP A 347 6.67 3.52 -27.05
N ARG A 348 5.94 4.64 -27.11
CA ARG A 348 6.54 5.96 -27.27
C ARG A 348 7.47 6.34 -26.11
N ILE A 349 7.08 6.10 -24.84
CA ILE A 349 7.94 6.42 -23.67
C ILE A 349 9.19 5.54 -23.61
N ARG A 350 9.19 4.36 -24.26
CA ARG A 350 10.38 3.51 -24.42
C ARG A 350 11.35 4.00 -25.50
N ARG A 351 10.87 4.71 -26.50
CA ARG A 351 11.67 5.20 -27.62
C ARG A 351 12.12 6.64 -27.44
N GLU A 352 11.25 7.47 -26.92
CA GLU A 352 11.44 8.90 -26.79
C GLU A 352 11.57 9.32 -25.33
N PRO A 353 12.62 10.06 -24.96
CA PRO A 353 12.76 10.56 -23.61
C PRO A 353 11.61 11.48 -23.22
N VAL A 354 11.22 11.48 -21.96
CA VAL A 354 10.28 12.47 -21.41
C VAL A 354 10.90 13.86 -21.48
N SER A 355 10.09 14.90 -21.71
CA SER A 355 10.62 16.27 -21.65
C SER A 355 11.01 16.66 -20.22
N PRO A 356 11.94 17.61 -20.03
CA PRO A 356 12.28 18.11 -18.67
C PRO A 356 11.06 18.63 -17.90
N ALA A 357 10.10 19.25 -18.58
CA ALA A 357 8.86 19.73 -17.98
C ALA A 357 7.94 18.58 -17.53
N GLU A 358 7.85 17.50 -18.31
CA GLU A 358 7.09 16.29 -17.96
C GLU A 358 7.73 15.58 -16.75
N LEU A 359 9.05 15.44 -16.75
CA LEU A 359 9.79 14.87 -15.62
C LEU A 359 9.56 15.68 -14.33
N ALA A 360 9.68 17.01 -14.41
CA ALA A 360 9.46 17.90 -13.26
C ALA A 360 8.04 17.77 -12.70
N ARG A 361 7.01 17.71 -13.58
CA ARG A 361 5.62 17.50 -13.16
C ARG A 361 5.41 16.13 -12.50
N ALA A 362 5.96 15.05 -13.08
CA ALA A 362 5.84 13.71 -12.53
C ALA A 362 6.47 13.61 -11.13
N LYS A 363 7.67 14.16 -10.94
CA LYS A 363 8.34 14.23 -9.63
C LYS A 363 7.53 15.07 -8.64
N GLY A 364 7.12 16.28 -9.03
CA GLY A 364 6.35 17.18 -8.17
C GLY A 364 5.03 16.55 -7.72
N TYR A 365 4.31 15.89 -8.62
CA TYR A 365 3.09 15.18 -8.29
C TYR A 365 3.34 14.01 -7.33
N LEU A 366 4.32 13.16 -7.64
CA LEU A 366 4.66 11.99 -6.83
C LEU A 366 5.07 12.37 -5.41
N LEU A 367 5.97 13.36 -5.27
CA LEU A 367 6.44 13.83 -3.96
C LEU A 367 5.35 14.58 -3.20
N GLY A 368 4.53 15.36 -3.91
CA GLY A 368 3.38 16.04 -3.32
C GLY A 368 2.36 15.05 -2.75
N GLN A 369 1.98 14.00 -3.50
CA GLN A 369 1.09 12.95 -2.99
C GLN A 369 1.70 12.20 -1.80
N PHE A 370 2.99 11.88 -1.86
CA PHE A 370 3.69 11.24 -0.74
C PHE A 370 3.72 12.10 0.52
N ALA A 371 3.95 13.40 0.39
CA ALA A 371 3.91 14.34 1.52
C ALA A 371 2.48 14.49 2.08
N LEU A 372 1.48 14.64 1.19
CA LEU A 372 0.08 14.76 1.59
C LEU A 372 -0.45 13.52 2.31
N ASP A 373 -0.02 12.34 1.89
CA ASP A 373 -0.44 11.09 2.52
C ASP A 373 0.15 10.92 3.94
N ARG A 374 1.33 11.48 4.21
CA ARG A 374 2.04 11.38 5.50
C ARG A 374 1.70 12.49 6.52
N ARG A 375 0.58 13.18 6.38
CA ARG A 375 0.20 14.31 7.25
C ARG A 375 -0.33 13.92 8.63
N THR A 376 -0.83 12.72 8.81
CA THR A 376 -1.45 12.28 10.07
C THR A 376 -0.59 11.29 10.83
N ASN A 377 -0.73 11.24 12.15
CA ASN A 377 -0.04 10.25 12.98
C ASN A 377 -0.38 8.81 12.58
N ALA A 378 -1.63 8.55 12.15
CA ALA A 378 -2.05 7.25 11.61
C ALA A 378 -1.25 6.85 10.35
N ARG A 379 -1.03 7.80 9.43
CA ARG A 379 -0.23 7.51 8.23
C ARG A 379 1.27 7.46 8.52
N LEU A 380 1.75 8.26 9.46
CA LEU A 380 3.16 8.19 9.89
C LEU A 380 3.48 6.84 10.52
N SER A 381 2.69 6.38 11.50
CA SER A 381 2.87 5.05 12.11
C SER A 381 2.74 3.92 11.08
N TRP A 382 1.79 4.04 10.15
CA TRP A 382 1.63 3.08 9.07
C TRP A 382 2.89 3.01 8.17
N TYR A 383 3.43 4.15 7.73
CA TYR A 383 4.63 4.17 6.88
C TYR A 383 5.88 3.66 7.60
N ASP A 384 6.03 3.97 8.89
CA ASP A 384 7.15 3.48 9.69
C ASP A 384 7.11 1.95 9.80
N ALA A 385 5.94 1.37 10.09
CA ALA A 385 5.75 -0.09 10.11
C ALA A 385 5.90 -0.71 8.71
N PHE A 386 5.35 -0.08 7.68
CA PHE A 386 5.37 -0.55 6.30
C PHE A 386 6.78 -0.66 5.73
N PHE A 387 7.58 0.38 5.88
CA PHE A 387 8.97 0.35 5.39
C PHE A 387 9.84 -0.63 6.18
N GLU A 388 9.57 -0.83 7.47
CA GLU A 388 10.23 -1.88 8.25
C GLU A 388 9.78 -3.27 7.78
N ALA A 389 8.48 -3.47 7.49
CA ALA A 389 7.95 -4.72 6.97
C ALA A 389 8.54 -5.08 5.60
N LEU A 390 8.70 -4.09 4.71
CA LEU A 390 9.36 -4.26 3.41
C LEU A 390 10.90 -4.37 3.49
N ARG A 391 11.48 -4.41 4.69
CA ARG A 391 12.92 -4.53 4.95
C ARG A 391 13.78 -3.40 4.37
N VAL A 392 13.18 -2.25 4.08
CA VAL A 392 13.92 -1.06 3.65
C VAL A 392 14.27 -0.14 4.83
N GLY A 393 13.65 -0.37 5.99
CA GLY A 393 13.99 0.16 7.31
C GLY A 393 13.69 1.65 7.52
N PRO A 394 13.99 2.15 8.73
CA PRO A 394 13.75 3.55 9.07
C PRO A 394 14.59 4.50 8.20
N GLY A 395 14.09 5.72 8.00
CA GLY A 395 14.72 6.71 7.10
C GLY A 395 14.54 6.41 5.62
N PHE A 396 13.79 5.35 5.25
CA PHE A 396 13.51 5.08 3.84
C PHE A 396 12.70 6.22 3.20
N ALA A 397 11.79 6.84 3.92
CA ALA A 397 10.99 7.94 3.41
C ALA A 397 11.86 9.11 2.90
N GLU A 398 12.88 9.48 3.65
CA GLU A 398 13.82 10.56 3.29
C GLU A 398 14.75 10.13 2.16
N ARG A 399 15.20 8.86 2.18
CA ARG A 399 15.99 8.30 1.06
C ARG A 399 15.18 8.25 -0.23
N TYR A 400 13.91 7.88 -0.15
CA TYR A 400 12.99 7.84 -1.28
C TYR A 400 12.77 9.22 -1.91
N VAL A 401 12.54 10.26 -1.08
CA VAL A 401 12.40 11.64 -1.56
C VAL A 401 13.65 12.05 -2.36
N ARG A 402 14.85 11.89 -1.76
CA ARG A 402 16.12 12.21 -2.44
C ARG A 402 16.32 11.38 -3.72
N ALA A 403 15.96 10.10 -3.69
CA ALA A 403 16.08 9.24 -4.86
C ALA A 403 15.14 9.70 -6.01
N VAL A 404 13.90 10.08 -5.70
CA VAL A 404 12.97 10.64 -6.70
C VAL A 404 13.47 11.97 -7.25
N GLU A 405 13.99 12.87 -6.39
CA GLU A 405 14.57 14.13 -6.81
C GLU A 405 15.77 13.94 -7.74
N ALA A 406 16.57 12.90 -7.54
CA ALA A 406 17.76 12.60 -8.33
C ALA A 406 17.45 11.94 -9.69
N VAL A 407 16.24 11.39 -9.92
CA VAL A 407 15.87 10.71 -11.19
C VAL A 407 16.07 11.67 -12.37
N THR A 408 16.74 11.20 -13.41
CA THR A 408 16.97 11.94 -14.67
C THR A 408 16.03 11.50 -15.79
N VAL A 409 16.05 12.23 -16.90
CA VAL A 409 15.32 11.86 -18.13
C VAL A 409 15.84 10.53 -18.68
N GLU A 410 17.16 10.32 -18.62
CA GLU A 410 17.86 9.11 -19.04
C GLU A 410 17.47 7.91 -18.18
N ASP A 411 17.31 8.10 -16.87
CA ASP A 411 16.84 7.05 -15.98
C ASP A 411 15.42 6.59 -16.34
N VAL A 412 14.50 7.53 -16.59
CA VAL A 412 13.13 7.20 -17.01
C VAL A 412 13.14 6.43 -18.33
N LEU A 413 13.93 6.84 -19.31
CA LEU A 413 14.05 6.15 -20.58
C LEU A 413 14.66 4.74 -20.40
N ARG A 414 15.70 4.61 -19.59
CA ARG A 414 16.35 3.34 -19.27
C ARG A 414 15.38 2.36 -18.64
N VAL A 415 14.68 2.77 -17.55
CA VAL A 415 13.72 1.87 -16.89
C VAL A 415 12.49 1.59 -17.75
N ALA A 416 12.06 2.50 -18.62
CA ALA A 416 11.01 2.24 -19.59
C ALA A 416 11.42 1.14 -20.58
N ARG A 417 12.65 1.18 -21.10
CA ARG A 417 13.20 0.13 -21.98
C ARG A 417 13.33 -1.21 -21.27
N THR A 418 13.77 -1.19 -20.02
CA THR A 418 13.99 -2.41 -19.23
C THR A 418 12.68 -3.09 -18.87
N TYR A 419 11.70 -2.34 -18.32
CA TYR A 419 10.54 -2.94 -17.67
C TYR A 419 9.28 -2.95 -18.54
N LEU A 420 9.14 -2.08 -19.57
CA LEU A 420 7.95 -2.06 -20.42
C LEU A 420 8.10 -2.91 -21.71
N SER A 421 9.07 -3.82 -21.77
CA SER A 421 9.35 -4.62 -22.98
C SER A 421 8.35 -5.75 -23.22
N THR A 422 7.73 -6.27 -22.18
CA THR A 422 6.95 -7.53 -22.21
C THR A 422 5.58 -7.29 -21.57
N PRO A 423 4.60 -6.71 -22.31
CA PRO A 423 3.27 -6.42 -21.75
C PRO A 423 2.44 -7.69 -21.57
N THR A 424 1.80 -7.79 -20.40
CA THR A 424 0.60 -8.61 -20.21
C THR A 424 -0.61 -7.72 -20.40
N VAL A 425 -1.45 -8.02 -21.37
CA VAL A 425 -2.63 -7.21 -21.70
C VAL A 425 -3.91 -7.97 -21.36
N VAL A 426 -4.81 -7.33 -20.63
CA VAL A 426 -6.14 -7.86 -20.34
C VAL A 426 -7.17 -6.87 -20.86
N THR A 427 -8.10 -7.36 -21.69
CA THR A 427 -9.27 -6.59 -22.12
C THR A 427 -10.54 -7.29 -21.65
N LEU A 428 -11.51 -6.49 -21.21
CA LEU A 428 -12.84 -6.97 -20.84
C LEU A 428 -13.88 -6.07 -21.53
N GLY A 429 -14.82 -6.71 -22.21
CA GLY A 429 -15.91 -6.02 -22.91
C GLY A 429 -16.89 -6.99 -23.57
N PRO A 430 -17.92 -6.48 -24.28
CA PRO A 430 -18.98 -7.33 -24.86
C PRO A 430 -18.51 -8.21 -26.03
N GLY A 431 -17.24 -8.19 -26.40
CA GLY A 431 -16.72 -8.85 -27.61
C GLY A 431 -16.84 -7.95 -28.85
N ALA A 432 -16.10 -8.31 -29.90
CA ALA A 432 -16.30 -7.67 -31.19
C ALA A 432 -17.67 -8.08 -31.74
N GLN A 433 -18.54 -7.12 -32.00
CA GLN A 433 -19.75 -7.33 -32.81
C GLN A 433 -19.38 -7.36 -34.28
#